data_3f48410d76205dfb1031a376785f987a
#
_entry.id   3f48410d76205dfb1031a376785f987a
#
_cell.length_a   1.000
_cell.length_b   1.000
_cell.length_c   1.000
_cell.angle_alpha   90.00
_cell.angle_beta   90.00
_cell.angle_gamma   90.00
#
_symmetry.space_group_name_H-M   'P 1'
#
loop_
_entity.id
_entity.type
_entity.pdbx_description
1 polymer ?
#
loop_
_entity_poly.entity_id
_entity_poly.type
_entity_poly.pdbx_seq_one_letter_code
_entity_poly.pdbx_strand_id
1 'polypeptide(L)'
;MCGPEVVESVHRRIGRRALFGSLGAAALTVAAGGAARAAPAVAAVIPAGRLIDLTHTLSPTFPVWPGNEPFSMHPVAAYELGGFLVNKLSYYEHTGTHIDAPAHRVRGGATADILPLEDLIAPLVVLDISARAASDPESVVTTEDIARWEREHGRIPDRALVVMHSRWQDRLAARAAPGFGGDAARMLVRERNVVGIGVDTLSLDRMSDRDYPAHTAVLGAGRYGVEALANLDAVPPAGATVVVGAPKHAGATGGPCRVFAISPG
;
A
#
# COMPACT_ATOMS: atom_id res chain seq x y z
N MET A 1 -20.58 -13.73 5.97
CA MET A 1 -20.93 -14.44 7.20
C MET A 1 -20.59 -15.90 7.00
N CYS A 2 -19.57 -16.39 7.69
CA CYS A 2 -19.41 -17.84 7.81
C CYS A 2 -20.48 -18.29 8.81
N GLY A 3 -21.60 -18.80 8.31
CA GLY A 3 -22.64 -19.35 9.16
C GLY A 3 -22.13 -20.58 9.91
N PRO A 4 -22.78 -20.98 11.01
CA PRO A 4 -22.40 -22.15 11.81
C PRO A 4 -22.25 -23.43 10.97
N GLU A 5 -22.96 -23.54 9.86
CA GLU A 5 -22.88 -24.68 8.93
C GLU A 5 -21.53 -24.80 8.22
N VAL A 6 -20.83 -23.68 7.96
CA VAL A 6 -19.50 -23.71 7.31
C VAL A 6 -18.45 -24.20 8.31
N VAL A 7 -18.53 -23.82 9.56
CA VAL A 7 -17.64 -24.28 10.64
C VAL A 7 -17.82 -25.78 10.87
N GLU A 8 -19.05 -26.26 10.87
CA GLU A 8 -19.38 -27.68 11.05
C GLU A 8 -18.90 -28.55 9.88
N SER A 9 -18.95 -28.03 8.63
CA SER A 9 -18.45 -28.73 7.44
C SER A 9 -16.93 -28.88 7.42
N VAL A 10 -16.20 -27.90 7.94
CA VAL A 10 -14.74 -27.94 8.07
C VAL A 10 -14.34 -28.94 9.17
N HIS A 11 -15.03 -28.96 10.30
CA HIS A 11 -14.77 -29.94 11.37
C HIS A 11 -15.05 -31.39 10.97
N ARG A 12 -16.04 -31.65 10.10
CA ARG A 12 -16.29 -33.01 9.57
C ARG A 12 -15.22 -33.52 8.62
N ARG A 13 -14.51 -32.63 7.91
CA ARG A 13 -13.43 -33.03 6.98
C ARG A 13 -12.08 -33.26 7.64
N ILE A 14 -11.89 -32.79 8.88
CA ILE A 14 -10.67 -33.02 9.67
C ILE A 14 -11.00 -33.96 10.83
N GLY A 15 -11.64 -35.04 10.54
CA GLY A 15 -11.88 -36.12 11.52
C GLY A 15 -10.58 -36.80 11.93
N ARG A 16 -10.27 -36.83 13.22
CA ARG A 16 -9.08 -37.44 13.86
C ARG A 16 -8.85 -38.91 13.57
N ARG A 17 -9.63 -39.55 12.69
CA ARG A 17 -9.53 -41.01 12.36
C ARG A 17 -8.64 -41.35 11.16
N ALA A 18 -8.11 -40.37 10.43
CA ALA A 18 -7.22 -40.62 9.29
C ALA A 18 -5.73 -40.68 9.64
N LEU A 19 -5.34 -40.52 10.92
CA LEU A 19 -3.93 -40.43 11.33
C LEU A 19 -3.38 -41.73 12.00
N PHE A 20 -4.20 -42.75 12.23
CA PHE A 20 -3.75 -43.99 12.90
C PHE A 20 -4.21 -45.28 12.19
N GLY A 21 -3.90 -45.40 10.95
CA GLY A 21 -4.19 -46.62 10.21
C GLY A 21 -3.13 -46.98 9.21
N SER A 22 -1.98 -47.44 9.67
CA SER A 22 -1.09 -48.39 8.97
C SER A 22 0.29 -48.47 9.68
N LEU A 23 0.33 -49.21 10.78
CA LEU A 23 1.56 -49.80 11.27
C LEU A 23 1.42 -51.32 11.01
N GLY A 24 1.84 -51.72 9.83
CA GLY A 24 2.04 -53.12 9.45
C GLY A 24 3.54 -53.30 9.17
N ALA A 25 4.19 -54.10 9.98
CA ALA A 25 5.59 -54.42 9.91
C ALA A 25 5.99 -55.12 8.60
N ALA A 26 7.08 -54.65 7.97
CA ALA A 26 7.98 -55.52 7.18
C ALA A 26 9.38 -54.94 7.27
N ALA A 27 10.20 -55.59 8.08
CA ALA A 27 11.63 -55.37 8.08
C ALA A 27 12.22 -55.98 6.81
N LEU A 28 12.88 -55.18 6.00
CA LEU A 28 13.88 -55.64 5.02
C LEU A 28 15.00 -54.63 4.98
N THR A 29 16.10 -55.05 5.59
CA THR A 29 17.41 -54.38 5.51
C THR A 29 17.96 -54.50 4.09
N VAL A 30 18.13 -53.38 3.41
CA VAL A 30 19.11 -53.25 2.33
C VAL A 30 19.95 -52.01 2.60
N ALA A 31 21.16 -52.22 3.03
CA ALA A 31 22.19 -51.19 3.07
C ALA A 31 22.60 -50.89 1.62
N ALA A 32 22.21 -49.72 1.14
CA ALA A 32 22.84 -49.08 0.00
C ALA A 32 23.05 -47.62 0.37
N GLY A 33 24.30 -47.26 0.65
CA GLY A 33 24.73 -45.89 0.90
C GLY A 33 24.51 -45.05 -0.35
N GLY A 34 23.36 -44.39 -0.42
CA GLY A 34 23.07 -43.28 -1.31
C GLY A 34 23.03 -42.02 -0.45
N ALA A 35 24.08 -41.19 -0.53
CA ALA A 35 24.01 -39.86 0.03
C ALA A 35 22.81 -39.15 -0.61
N ALA A 36 21.74 -38.98 0.18
CA ALA A 36 20.63 -38.15 -0.23
C ALA A 36 21.18 -36.74 -0.42
N ARG A 37 21.36 -36.36 -1.67
CA ARG A 37 21.72 -35.03 -2.06
C ARG A 37 20.52 -34.16 -1.64
N ALA A 38 20.68 -33.41 -0.56
CA ALA A 38 19.71 -32.41 -0.18
C ALA A 38 19.47 -31.52 -1.41
N ALA A 39 18.24 -31.47 -1.88
CA ALA A 39 17.86 -30.53 -2.91
C ALA A 39 18.28 -29.12 -2.42
N PRO A 40 18.92 -28.29 -3.25
CA PRO A 40 19.27 -26.95 -2.84
C PRO A 40 18.00 -26.28 -2.36
N ALA A 41 18.01 -25.80 -1.10
CA ALA A 41 16.94 -24.95 -0.63
C ALA A 41 16.88 -23.77 -1.60
N VAL A 42 15.78 -23.65 -2.33
CA VAL A 42 15.50 -22.45 -3.12
C VAL A 42 15.36 -21.34 -2.08
N ALA A 43 16.45 -20.63 -1.82
CA ALA A 43 16.38 -19.41 -1.05
C ALA A 43 15.40 -18.50 -1.81
N ALA A 44 14.31 -18.11 -1.15
CA ALA A 44 13.44 -17.11 -1.70
C ALA A 44 14.34 -15.87 -1.96
N VAL A 45 14.49 -15.51 -3.23
CA VAL A 45 15.25 -14.31 -3.63
C VAL A 45 14.36 -13.12 -3.27
N ILE A 46 14.34 -12.78 -1.97
CA ILE A 46 13.96 -11.43 -1.59
C ILE A 46 15.13 -10.58 -2.07
N PRO A 47 14.89 -9.54 -2.91
CA PRO A 47 15.97 -8.64 -3.32
C PRO A 47 16.76 -8.23 -2.08
N ALA A 48 18.08 -8.36 -2.13
CA ALA A 48 18.93 -7.93 -1.04
C ALA A 48 18.66 -6.44 -0.80
N GLY A 49 18.12 -6.11 0.38
CA GLY A 49 17.73 -4.74 0.70
C GLY A 49 16.99 -4.65 2.03
N ARG A 50 16.90 -3.44 2.54
CA ARG A 50 16.13 -3.15 3.77
C ARG A 50 14.66 -2.95 3.44
N LEU A 51 13.78 -3.65 4.13
CA LEU A 51 12.33 -3.42 4.06
C LEU A 51 11.95 -2.23 4.94
N ILE A 52 11.18 -1.30 4.37
CA ILE A 52 10.66 -0.11 5.06
C ILE A 52 9.15 -0.13 4.94
N ASP A 53 8.46 -0.19 6.07
CA ASP A 53 7.00 -0.15 6.10
C ASP A 53 6.53 1.29 5.90
N LEU A 54 5.78 1.53 4.84
CA LEU A 54 5.23 2.85 4.49
C LEU A 54 3.75 2.97 4.85
N THR A 55 3.25 2.15 5.77
CA THR A 55 1.84 2.07 6.12
C THR A 55 1.62 2.50 7.56
N HIS A 56 0.71 3.43 7.79
CA HIS A 56 0.26 3.75 9.13
C HIS A 56 -0.60 2.63 9.72
N THR A 57 -0.46 2.41 11.04
CA THR A 57 -1.43 1.59 11.76
C THR A 57 -2.78 2.30 11.78
N LEU A 58 -3.78 1.70 11.13
CA LEU A 58 -5.14 2.24 11.16
C LEU A 58 -5.79 1.94 12.50
N SER A 59 -6.21 2.98 13.19
CA SER A 59 -6.89 2.93 14.48
C SER A 59 -8.07 3.89 14.51
N PRO A 60 -9.00 3.77 15.48
CA PRO A 60 -10.11 4.70 15.63
C PRO A 60 -9.70 6.18 15.83
N THR A 61 -8.44 6.42 16.21
CA THR A 61 -7.88 7.77 16.40
C THR A 61 -7.06 8.26 15.22
N PHE A 62 -6.88 7.44 14.16
CA PHE A 62 -6.21 7.90 12.95
C PHE A 62 -7.07 8.97 12.27
N PRO A 63 -6.48 10.10 11.83
CA PRO A 63 -7.25 11.17 11.21
C PRO A 63 -7.90 10.71 9.91
N VAL A 64 -9.10 11.18 9.67
CA VAL A 64 -9.86 10.95 8.45
C VAL A 64 -10.16 12.28 7.75
N TRP A 65 -10.51 12.21 6.48
CA TRP A 65 -10.95 13.39 5.76
C TRP A 65 -12.12 14.06 6.49
N PRO A 66 -12.15 15.41 6.58
CA PRO A 66 -13.20 16.14 7.28
C PRO A 66 -14.60 15.76 6.81
N GLY A 67 -15.44 15.29 7.73
CA GLY A 67 -16.81 14.83 7.45
C GLY A 67 -16.96 13.33 7.31
N ASN A 68 -15.87 12.56 7.20
CA ASN A 68 -15.94 11.11 7.21
C ASN A 68 -16.02 10.56 8.64
N GLU A 69 -16.64 9.38 8.78
CA GLU A 69 -16.62 8.64 10.03
C GLU A 69 -15.25 7.99 10.24
N PRO A 70 -14.73 8.00 11.49
CA PRO A 70 -13.50 7.29 11.83
C PRO A 70 -13.60 5.78 11.59
N PHE A 71 -12.46 5.15 11.38
CA PHE A 71 -12.36 3.68 11.43
C PHE A 71 -12.95 3.14 12.73
N SER A 72 -13.75 2.08 12.63
CA SER A 72 -14.22 1.36 13.80
C SER A 72 -14.03 -0.15 13.67
N MET A 73 -13.85 -0.80 14.82
CA MET A 73 -13.64 -2.24 14.93
C MET A 73 -14.46 -2.77 16.10
N HIS A 74 -15.30 -3.76 15.82
CA HIS A 74 -16.20 -4.36 16.82
C HIS A 74 -16.03 -5.88 16.81
N PRO A 75 -15.84 -6.54 17.98
CA PRO A 75 -15.79 -7.99 18.05
C PRO A 75 -17.17 -8.59 17.72
N VAL A 76 -17.18 -9.60 16.85
CA VAL A 76 -18.39 -10.37 16.47
C VAL A 76 -18.29 -11.85 16.84
N ALA A 77 -17.10 -12.31 17.23
CA ALA A 77 -16.88 -13.60 17.87
C ALA A 77 -15.74 -13.48 18.90
N ALA A 78 -15.83 -14.26 19.97
CA ALA A 78 -14.85 -14.28 21.05
C ALA A 78 -14.32 -15.71 21.29
N TYR A 79 -13.09 -15.82 21.80
CA TYR A 79 -12.44 -17.12 22.07
C TYR A 79 -13.29 -18.02 22.97
N GLU A 80 -13.96 -17.44 23.97
CA GLU A 80 -14.75 -18.16 24.96
C GLU A 80 -16.00 -18.83 24.38
N LEU A 81 -16.50 -18.33 23.23
CA LEU A 81 -17.74 -18.81 22.61
C LEU A 81 -17.50 -19.78 21.44
N GLY A 82 -16.32 -19.77 20.84
CA GLY A 82 -16.07 -20.59 19.63
C GLY A 82 -14.60 -20.80 19.30
N GLY A 83 -13.68 -20.39 20.16
CA GLY A 83 -12.24 -20.55 19.98
C GLY A 83 -11.62 -19.59 18.95
N PHE A 84 -12.39 -18.62 18.45
CA PHE A 84 -11.92 -17.62 17.47
C PHE A 84 -12.29 -16.21 17.92
N LEU A 85 -11.36 -15.27 17.71
CA LEU A 85 -11.66 -13.85 17.81
C LEU A 85 -11.85 -13.29 16.39
N VAL A 86 -13.03 -12.71 16.13
CA VAL A 86 -13.36 -12.11 14.83
C VAL A 86 -13.89 -10.71 15.06
N ASN A 87 -13.35 -9.73 14.33
CA ASN A 87 -13.83 -8.36 14.36
C ASN A 87 -14.51 -8.00 13.04
N LYS A 88 -15.57 -7.20 13.13
CA LYS A 88 -16.13 -6.45 12.00
C LYS A 88 -15.43 -5.10 11.94
N LEU A 89 -14.94 -4.72 10.75
CA LEU A 89 -14.34 -3.42 10.48
C LEU A 89 -15.31 -2.55 9.70
N SER A 90 -15.32 -1.24 9.99
CA SER A 90 -16.07 -0.25 9.23
C SER A 90 -15.18 0.96 8.98
N TYR A 91 -15.06 1.35 7.72
CA TYR A 91 -14.28 2.50 7.23
C TYR A 91 -14.70 2.86 5.81
N TYR A 92 -14.42 4.10 5.40
CA TYR A 92 -14.51 4.49 3.99
C TYR A 92 -13.31 3.93 3.21
N GLU A 93 -13.47 3.69 1.89
CA GLU A 93 -12.40 3.21 1.01
C GLU A 93 -11.12 4.06 1.12
N HIS A 94 -11.27 5.38 1.28
CA HIS A 94 -10.19 6.35 1.39
C HIS A 94 -9.88 6.68 2.85
N THR A 95 -9.35 5.68 3.58
CA THR A 95 -9.03 5.80 5.01
C THR A 95 -7.66 5.19 5.32
N GLY A 96 -6.85 5.90 6.12
CA GLY A 96 -5.49 5.48 6.46
C GLY A 96 -4.57 5.50 5.24
N THR A 97 -3.53 4.69 5.25
CA THR A 97 -2.71 4.48 4.05
C THR A 97 -3.53 3.69 3.04
N HIS A 98 -3.85 4.31 1.91
CA HIS A 98 -4.76 3.74 0.91
C HIS A 98 -4.34 4.09 -0.52
N ILE A 99 -4.91 3.37 -1.47
CA ILE A 99 -4.78 3.63 -2.90
C ILE A 99 -6.05 4.24 -3.45
N ASP A 100 -5.89 5.19 -4.38
CA ASP A 100 -6.96 5.77 -5.22
C ASP A 100 -6.87 5.19 -6.61
N ALA A 101 -7.91 4.50 -7.05
CA ALA A 101 -8.05 4.07 -8.44
C ALA A 101 -8.65 5.19 -9.31
N PRO A 102 -8.45 5.15 -10.64
CA PRO A 102 -9.03 6.15 -11.57
C PRO A 102 -10.53 6.38 -11.37
N ALA A 103 -11.29 5.35 -11.02
CA ALA A 103 -12.74 5.44 -10.77
C ALA A 103 -13.11 6.43 -9.64
N HIS A 104 -12.18 6.75 -8.72
CA HIS A 104 -12.40 7.72 -7.67
C HIS A 104 -12.72 9.14 -8.21
N ARG A 105 -12.12 9.51 -9.32
CA ARG A 105 -12.30 10.86 -9.93
C ARG A 105 -12.95 10.81 -11.31
N VAL A 106 -12.88 9.66 -12.01
CA VAL A 106 -13.29 9.54 -13.41
C VAL A 106 -14.44 8.57 -13.52
N ARG A 107 -15.59 9.06 -14.01
CA ARG A 107 -16.75 8.20 -14.30
C ARG A 107 -16.37 7.13 -15.31
N GLY A 108 -16.52 5.86 -14.95
CA GLY A 108 -16.13 4.72 -15.79
C GLY A 108 -14.61 4.47 -15.85
N GLY A 109 -13.83 5.14 -15.00
CA GLY A 109 -12.41 4.84 -14.81
C GLY A 109 -12.18 3.44 -14.24
N ALA A 110 -10.93 2.96 -14.30
CA ALA A 110 -10.54 1.68 -13.73
C ALA A 110 -10.78 1.65 -12.22
N THR A 111 -11.37 0.57 -11.73
CA THR A 111 -11.59 0.30 -10.31
C THR A 111 -10.39 -0.40 -9.69
N ALA A 112 -10.30 -0.44 -8.36
CA ALA A 112 -9.14 -0.97 -7.64
C ALA A 112 -8.85 -2.45 -7.99
N ASP A 113 -9.87 -3.25 -8.25
CA ASP A 113 -9.77 -4.67 -8.57
C ASP A 113 -9.21 -4.97 -9.98
N ILE A 114 -9.20 -3.98 -10.87
CA ILE A 114 -8.68 -4.13 -12.25
C ILE A 114 -7.42 -3.30 -12.53
N LEU A 115 -6.81 -2.69 -11.51
CA LEU A 115 -5.50 -2.04 -11.65
C LEU A 115 -4.47 -3.07 -12.12
N PRO A 116 -3.60 -2.74 -13.11
CA PRO A 116 -2.54 -3.64 -13.57
C PRO A 116 -1.59 -3.98 -12.42
N LEU A 117 -1.35 -5.27 -12.18
CA LEU A 117 -0.49 -5.73 -11.08
C LEU A 117 0.95 -5.23 -11.24
N GLU A 118 1.42 -5.13 -12.48
CA GLU A 118 2.74 -4.60 -12.83
C GLU A 118 2.94 -3.12 -12.52
N ASP A 119 1.85 -2.35 -12.32
CA ASP A 119 1.93 -0.95 -11.88
C ASP A 119 2.04 -0.82 -10.35
N LEU A 120 1.71 -1.87 -9.61
CA LEU A 120 1.75 -1.89 -8.15
C LEU A 120 3.14 -2.21 -7.58
N ILE A 121 4.11 -2.53 -8.45
CA ILE A 121 5.53 -2.69 -8.10
C ILE A 121 6.33 -1.77 -9.03
N ALA A 122 6.94 -0.72 -8.46
CA ALA A 122 7.51 0.36 -9.23
C ALA A 122 8.82 0.90 -8.61
N PRO A 123 9.71 1.52 -9.41
CA PRO A 123 10.75 2.38 -8.86
C PRO A 123 10.13 3.46 -7.98
N LEU A 124 10.70 3.71 -6.80
CA LEU A 124 10.22 4.72 -5.86
C LEU A 124 11.10 5.96 -5.94
N VAL A 125 10.47 7.11 -6.11
CA VAL A 125 11.08 8.44 -6.10
C VAL A 125 10.48 9.24 -4.95
N VAL A 126 11.32 9.81 -4.08
CA VAL A 126 10.88 10.64 -2.96
C VAL A 126 11.27 12.09 -3.21
N LEU A 127 10.27 12.97 -3.32
CA LEU A 127 10.44 14.42 -3.40
C LEU A 127 10.27 15.01 -1.99
N ASP A 128 11.37 15.41 -1.36
CA ASP A 128 11.33 16.00 -0.03
C ASP A 128 11.07 17.49 -0.10
N ILE A 129 9.92 17.91 0.44
CA ILE A 129 9.52 19.31 0.64
C ILE A 129 9.34 19.64 2.13
N SER A 130 9.80 18.78 3.03
CA SER A 130 9.54 18.88 4.48
C SER A 130 9.96 20.20 5.09
N ALA A 131 11.11 20.76 4.66
CA ALA A 131 11.57 22.07 5.12
C ALA A 131 10.62 23.20 4.71
N ARG A 132 10.10 23.18 3.47
CA ARG A 132 9.11 24.16 3.01
C ARG A 132 7.76 23.95 3.70
N ALA A 133 7.30 22.73 3.82
CA ALA A 133 6.05 22.38 4.49
C ALA A 133 6.03 22.74 5.98
N ALA A 134 7.20 22.82 6.63
CA ALA A 134 7.30 23.27 8.01
C ALA A 134 7.01 24.78 8.15
N SER A 135 7.38 25.61 7.16
CA SER A 135 7.15 27.06 7.14
C SER A 135 5.85 27.44 6.44
N ASP A 136 5.41 26.66 5.46
CA ASP A 136 4.17 26.84 4.70
C ASP A 136 3.42 25.50 4.57
N PRO A 137 2.46 25.22 5.46
CA PRO A 137 1.66 24.00 5.42
C PRO A 137 0.78 23.87 4.17
N GLU A 138 0.55 24.94 3.42
CA GLU A 138 -0.23 24.97 2.17
C GLU A 138 0.67 24.90 0.93
N SER A 139 1.96 24.61 1.09
CA SER A 139 2.90 24.45 -0.02
C SER A 139 2.53 23.26 -0.92
N VAL A 140 2.98 23.30 -2.17
CA VAL A 140 2.78 22.20 -3.12
C VAL A 140 4.09 21.79 -3.76
N VAL A 141 4.18 20.52 -4.20
CA VAL A 141 5.23 20.09 -5.10
C VAL A 141 5.06 20.81 -6.44
N THR A 142 6.14 21.43 -6.91
CA THR A 142 6.19 22.19 -8.15
C THR A 142 6.99 21.48 -9.25
N THR A 143 6.93 21.98 -10.49
CA THR A 143 7.78 21.52 -11.58
C THR A 143 9.26 21.78 -11.32
N GLU A 144 9.60 22.85 -10.57
CA GLU A 144 10.96 23.17 -10.14
C GLU A 144 11.51 22.17 -9.14
N ASP A 145 10.65 21.64 -8.26
CA ASP A 145 11.03 20.56 -7.33
C ASP A 145 11.43 19.28 -8.10
N ILE A 146 10.65 18.94 -9.11
CA ILE A 146 10.95 17.80 -10.01
C ILE A 146 12.29 18.05 -10.73
N ALA A 147 12.44 19.23 -11.33
CA ALA A 147 13.67 19.59 -12.05
C ALA A 147 14.90 19.62 -11.13
N ARG A 148 14.74 20.07 -9.87
CA ARG A 148 15.81 20.04 -8.86
C ARG A 148 16.19 18.61 -8.52
N TRP A 149 15.21 17.75 -8.23
CA TRP A 149 15.44 16.35 -7.94
C TRP A 149 16.16 15.64 -9.10
N GLU A 150 15.77 15.91 -10.35
CA GLU A 150 16.38 15.31 -11.53
C GLU A 150 17.82 15.78 -11.76
N ARG A 151 18.18 17.00 -11.40
CA ARG A 151 19.58 17.47 -11.45
C ARG A 151 20.48 16.72 -10.48
N GLU A 152 19.95 16.29 -9.33
CA GLU A 152 20.71 15.64 -8.26
C GLU A 152 20.77 14.12 -8.43
N HIS A 153 19.71 13.51 -8.97
CA HIS A 153 19.55 12.06 -8.98
C HIS A 153 19.38 11.45 -10.37
N GLY A 154 19.37 12.27 -11.43
CA GLY A 154 19.07 11.84 -12.79
C GLY A 154 17.56 11.87 -13.09
N ARG A 155 17.23 11.58 -14.36
CA ARG A 155 15.83 11.59 -14.80
C ARG A 155 15.00 10.62 -13.98
N ILE A 156 13.78 11.03 -13.61
CA ILE A 156 12.79 10.15 -12.97
C ILE A 156 12.62 8.88 -13.84
N PRO A 157 12.77 7.68 -13.24
CA PRO A 157 12.60 6.43 -13.97
C PRO A 157 11.22 6.30 -14.60
N ASP A 158 11.16 5.72 -15.78
CA ASP A 158 9.90 5.34 -16.42
C ASP A 158 9.11 4.41 -15.49
N ARG A 159 7.79 4.58 -15.43
CA ARG A 159 6.88 3.82 -14.57
C ARG A 159 7.20 3.91 -13.07
N ALA A 160 7.81 4.99 -12.59
CA ALA A 160 8.02 5.23 -11.16
C ALA A 160 6.71 5.59 -10.45
N LEU A 161 6.64 5.29 -9.15
CA LEU A 161 5.76 5.96 -8.19
C LEU A 161 6.54 7.14 -7.60
N VAL A 162 6.05 8.37 -7.80
CA VAL A 162 6.68 9.58 -7.28
C VAL A 162 5.92 10.05 -6.05
N VAL A 163 6.59 10.10 -4.90
CA VAL A 163 5.93 10.45 -3.62
C VAL A 163 6.47 11.75 -3.05
N MET A 164 5.58 12.54 -2.46
CA MET A 164 5.91 13.73 -1.70
C MET A 164 6.16 13.35 -0.25
N HIS A 165 7.28 13.81 0.31
CA HIS A 165 7.59 13.75 1.74
C HIS A 165 7.49 15.16 2.35
N SER A 166 6.55 15.35 3.28
CA SER A 166 6.30 16.61 3.95
C SER A 166 6.46 16.55 5.47
N ARG A 167 6.72 15.36 6.03
CA ARG A 167 6.71 15.09 7.48
C ARG A 167 5.34 15.36 8.12
N TRP A 168 4.25 15.21 7.37
CA TRP A 168 2.91 15.42 7.91
C TRP A 168 2.58 14.45 9.06
N GLN A 169 3.16 13.25 9.06
CA GLN A 169 3.00 12.27 10.15
C GLN A 169 3.35 12.85 11.54
N ASP A 170 4.21 13.87 11.61
CA ASP A 170 4.55 14.56 12.86
C ASP A 170 3.46 15.56 13.29
N ARG A 171 2.43 15.75 12.45
CA ARG A 171 1.38 16.76 12.58
C ARG A 171 0.00 16.25 12.17
N LEU A 172 -0.32 14.99 12.50
CA LEU A 172 -1.54 14.30 12.06
C LEU A 172 -2.86 15.02 12.35
N ALA A 173 -2.88 15.95 13.33
CA ALA A 173 -4.05 16.76 13.66
C ALA A 173 -4.13 18.10 12.88
N ALA A 174 -3.19 18.37 11.97
CA ALA A 174 -3.15 19.63 11.23
C ALA A 174 -4.33 19.73 10.24
N ARG A 175 -4.96 20.92 10.19
CA ARG A 175 -6.05 21.23 9.25
C ARG A 175 -5.58 21.74 7.89
N ALA A 176 -4.29 22.05 7.78
CA ALA A 176 -3.62 22.45 6.56
C ALA A 176 -2.57 21.38 6.23
N ALA A 177 -2.49 20.98 5.00
CA ALA A 177 -1.54 19.97 4.56
C ALA A 177 -1.11 20.23 3.10
N PRO A 178 0.17 20.04 2.79
CA PRO A 178 0.70 20.17 1.44
C PRO A 178 0.21 19.03 0.53
N GLY A 179 0.40 19.23 -0.77
CA GLY A 179 0.08 18.24 -1.81
C GLY A 179 0.89 18.47 -3.08
N PHE A 180 0.45 17.92 -4.18
CA PHE A 180 1.03 18.20 -5.50
C PHE A 180 0.32 19.38 -6.15
N GLY A 181 1.09 20.27 -6.79
CA GLY A 181 0.55 21.24 -7.72
C GLY A 181 0.08 20.54 -9.00
N GLY A 182 -1.03 21.01 -9.58
CA GLY A 182 -1.60 20.39 -10.78
C GLY A 182 -0.66 20.37 -11.98
N ASP A 183 0.23 21.37 -12.13
CA ASP A 183 1.24 21.38 -13.20
C ASP A 183 2.32 20.31 -12.99
N ALA A 184 2.78 20.14 -11.75
CA ALA A 184 3.73 19.10 -11.40
C ALA A 184 3.13 17.69 -11.64
N ALA A 185 1.89 17.47 -11.22
CA ALA A 185 1.18 16.22 -11.46
C ALA A 185 1.02 15.93 -12.96
N ARG A 186 0.65 16.92 -13.77
CA ARG A 186 0.57 16.81 -15.23
C ARG A 186 1.91 16.49 -15.88
N MET A 187 2.99 17.15 -15.45
CA MET A 187 4.35 16.89 -15.93
C MET A 187 4.78 15.45 -15.65
N LEU A 188 4.56 14.96 -14.43
CA LEU A 188 4.90 13.59 -14.04
C LEU A 188 4.18 12.56 -14.92
N VAL A 189 2.89 12.74 -15.14
CA VAL A 189 2.10 11.81 -15.94
C VAL A 189 2.49 11.87 -17.42
N ARG A 190 2.57 13.09 -18.00
CA ARG A 190 2.71 13.26 -19.46
C ARG A 190 4.15 13.13 -19.95
N GLU A 191 5.12 13.57 -19.14
CA GLU A 191 6.52 13.68 -19.57
C GLU A 191 7.45 12.68 -18.88
N ARG A 192 7.01 12.08 -17.76
CA ARG A 192 7.80 11.08 -17.00
C ARG A 192 7.15 9.70 -16.98
N ASN A 193 5.94 9.56 -17.54
CA ASN A 193 5.22 8.30 -17.67
C ASN A 193 5.16 7.52 -16.33
N VAL A 194 4.91 8.24 -15.23
CA VAL A 194 4.80 7.62 -13.90
C VAL A 194 3.57 6.71 -13.81
N VAL A 195 3.60 5.67 -12.99
CA VAL A 195 2.42 4.81 -12.73
C VAL A 195 1.43 5.48 -11.78
N GLY A 196 1.92 6.39 -10.94
CA GLY A 196 1.12 7.13 -9.98
C GLY A 196 1.94 8.16 -9.23
N ILE A 197 1.26 8.89 -8.35
CA ILE A 197 1.90 9.74 -7.34
C ILE A 197 1.44 9.34 -5.95
N GLY A 198 2.21 9.72 -4.92
CA GLY A 198 1.82 9.45 -3.54
C GLY A 198 2.17 10.60 -2.61
N VAL A 199 1.55 10.62 -1.45
CA VAL A 199 1.74 11.65 -0.43
C VAL A 199 1.74 11.06 0.98
N ASP A 200 2.40 11.70 1.91
CA ASP A 200 2.30 11.40 3.34
C ASP A 200 1.10 12.10 4.02
N THR A 201 0.31 12.85 3.27
CA THR A 201 -0.89 13.59 3.71
C THR A 201 -2.18 12.84 3.35
N LEU A 202 -3.34 13.39 3.75
CA LEU A 202 -4.67 12.80 3.50
C LEU A 202 -5.25 13.15 2.12
N SER A 203 -4.47 13.80 1.25
CA SER A 203 -4.91 14.14 -0.11
C SER A 203 -3.70 14.34 -1.02
N LEU A 204 -3.81 13.88 -2.28
CA LEU A 204 -2.83 14.18 -3.33
C LEU A 204 -2.72 15.68 -3.59
N ASP A 205 -3.82 16.41 -3.43
CA ASP A 205 -3.85 17.87 -3.49
C ASP A 205 -3.59 18.47 -2.12
N ARG A 206 -3.14 19.73 -2.06
CA ARG A 206 -3.11 20.43 -0.77
C ARG A 206 -4.55 20.54 -0.21
N MET A 207 -4.67 20.57 1.09
CA MET A 207 -5.97 20.43 1.76
C MET A 207 -6.95 21.56 1.46
N SER A 208 -6.48 22.74 1.07
CA SER A 208 -7.33 23.91 0.70
C SER A 208 -7.83 23.87 -0.74
N ASP A 209 -7.28 23.04 -1.63
CA ASP A 209 -7.70 22.94 -3.02
C ASP A 209 -9.09 22.28 -3.13
N ARG A 210 -10.04 22.97 -3.80
CA ARG A 210 -11.42 22.48 -3.98
C ARG A 210 -11.68 21.87 -5.35
N ASP A 211 -10.79 22.13 -6.31
CA ASP A 211 -10.91 21.63 -7.68
C ASP A 211 -10.12 20.31 -7.89
N TYR A 212 -9.30 19.94 -6.91
CA TYR A 212 -8.50 18.72 -6.89
C TYR A 212 -7.65 18.52 -8.17
N PRO A 213 -6.76 19.48 -8.52
CA PRO A 213 -6.03 19.45 -9.78
C PRO A 213 -5.05 18.30 -9.92
N ALA A 214 -4.43 17.82 -8.83
CA ALA A 214 -3.54 16.67 -8.86
C ALA A 214 -4.31 15.36 -9.04
N HIS A 215 -5.39 15.15 -8.28
CA HIS A 215 -6.29 14.01 -8.51
C HIS A 215 -6.78 13.98 -9.96
N THR A 216 -7.24 15.12 -10.47
CA THR A 216 -7.76 15.22 -11.84
C THR A 216 -6.69 14.89 -12.88
N ALA A 217 -5.46 15.34 -12.67
CA ALA A 217 -4.36 15.06 -13.61
C ALA A 217 -3.96 13.58 -13.61
N VAL A 218 -3.83 12.97 -12.44
CA VAL A 218 -3.31 11.61 -12.25
C VAL A 218 -4.37 10.57 -12.58
N LEU A 219 -5.52 10.65 -11.90
CA LEU A 219 -6.59 9.68 -12.10
C LEU A 219 -7.24 9.83 -13.48
N GLY A 220 -7.30 11.07 -13.99
CA GLY A 220 -7.77 11.37 -15.35
C GLY A 220 -6.89 10.78 -16.46
N ALA A 221 -5.64 10.50 -16.16
CA ALA A 221 -4.71 9.82 -17.07
C ALA A 221 -4.67 8.29 -16.87
N GLY A 222 -5.57 7.74 -16.07
CA GLY A 222 -5.62 6.31 -15.76
C GLY A 222 -4.50 5.83 -14.83
N ARG A 223 -3.87 6.75 -14.08
CA ARG A 223 -2.84 6.45 -13.08
C ARG A 223 -3.46 6.41 -11.69
N TYR A 224 -2.78 5.82 -10.71
CA TYR A 224 -3.29 5.72 -9.35
C TYR A 224 -2.66 6.74 -8.40
N GLY A 225 -3.32 7.01 -7.29
CA GLY A 225 -2.79 7.75 -6.15
C GLY A 225 -2.51 6.86 -4.96
N VAL A 226 -1.61 7.29 -4.07
CA VAL A 226 -1.42 6.66 -2.74
C VAL A 226 -1.37 7.77 -1.69
N GLU A 227 -2.21 7.67 -0.68
CA GLU A 227 -2.31 8.70 0.35
C GLU A 227 -1.94 8.17 1.75
N ALA A 228 -1.62 9.08 2.65
CA ALA A 228 -1.21 8.81 4.02
C ALA A 228 -0.07 7.77 4.11
N LEU A 229 1.00 7.97 3.34
CA LEU A 229 2.22 7.18 3.46
C LEU A 229 2.95 7.50 4.76
N ALA A 230 3.59 6.51 5.36
CA ALA A 230 4.39 6.62 6.57
C ALA A 230 5.89 6.50 6.29
N ASN A 231 6.72 6.96 7.22
CA ASN A 231 8.16 6.68 7.29
C ASN A 231 8.96 7.00 6.01
N LEU A 232 8.53 8.01 5.24
CA LEU A 232 9.23 8.40 4.01
C LEU A 232 10.63 8.96 4.26
N ASP A 233 10.91 9.45 5.46
CA ASP A 233 12.24 9.89 5.92
C ASP A 233 13.26 8.74 5.98
N ALA A 234 12.79 7.50 6.08
CA ALA A 234 13.65 6.31 6.09
C ALA A 234 14.00 5.81 4.67
N VAL A 235 13.39 6.37 3.63
CA VAL A 235 13.57 5.96 2.23
C VAL A 235 14.57 6.89 1.53
N PRO A 236 15.56 6.36 0.79
CA PRO A 236 16.44 7.21 -0.02
C PRO A 236 15.64 7.91 -1.13
N PRO A 237 16.11 9.10 -1.59
CA PRO A 237 15.43 9.85 -2.65
C PRO A 237 15.22 9.05 -3.93
N ALA A 238 16.13 8.11 -4.24
CA ALA A 238 16.13 7.27 -5.43
C ALA A 238 16.64 5.85 -5.13
N GLY A 239 16.38 4.91 -6.04
CA GLY A 239 16.94 3.56 -6.01
C GLY A 239 16.13 2.52 -5.24
N ALA A 240 15.12 2.91 -4.47
CA ALA A 240 14.20 1.97 -3.84
C ALA A 240 13.13 1.47 -4.82
N THR A 241 12.57 0.30 -4.52
CA THR A 241 11.37 -0.24 -5.17
C THR A 241 10.21 -0.19 -4.18
N VAL A 242 9.05 0.29 -4.60
CA VAL A 242 7.82 0.25 -3.80
C VAL A 242 6.94 -0.91 -4.21
N VAL A 243 6.26 -1.49 -3.23
CA VAL A 243 5.17 -2.45 -3.42
C VAL A 243 3.91 -1.89 -2.78
N VAL A 244 2.85 -1.76 -3.58
CA VAL A 244 1.54 -1.28 -3.14
C VAL A 244 0.59 -2.48 -3.11
N GLY A 245 0.28 -2.98 -1.91
CA GLY A 245 -0.62 -4.11 -1.71
C GLY A 245 -2.09 -3.67 -1.81
N ALA A 246 -2.53 -3.27 -3.01
CA ALA A 246 -3.88 -2.77 -3.25
C ALA A 246 -4.95 -3.83 -2.96
N PRO A 247 -6.12 -3.45 -2.38
CA PRO A 247 -7.22 -4.37 -2.18
C PRO A 247 -7.87 -4.73 -3.54
N LYS A 248 -8.36 -5.96 -3.64
CA LYS A 248 -9.06 -6.43 -4.86
C LYS A 248 -10.57 -6.50 -4.61
N HIS A 249 -11.15 -5.38 -4.19
CA HIS A 249 -12.59 -5.24 -3.97
C HIS A 249 -13.27 -4.88 -5.30
N ALA A 250 -14.17 -5.73 -5.76
CA ALA A 250 -14.86 -5.53 -7.04
C ALA A 250 -15.62 -4.21 -7.09
N GLY A 251 -15.30 -3.36 -8.05
CA GLY A 251 -15.94 -2.07 -8.27
C GLY A 251 -15.54 -0.96 -7.29
N ALA A 252 -14.58 -1.21 -6.38
CA ALA A 252 -14.11 -0.21 -5.43
C ALA A 252 -13.31 0.90 -6.12
N THR A 253 -13.45 2.14 -5.61
CA THR A 253 -12.71 3.31 -6.13
C THR A 253 -11.34 3.45 -5.50
N GLY A 254 -11.04 2.66 -4.47
CA GLY A 254 -9.79 2.62 -3.73
C GLY A 254 -9.85 1.63 -2.59
N GLY A 255 -8.94 1.77 -1.63
CA GLY A 255 -9.02 1.02 -0.38
C GLY A 255 -7.74 1.03 0.44
N PRO A 256 -7.84 0.84 1.77
CA PRO A 256 -6.68 0.69 2.63
C PRO A 256 -5.75 -0.41 2.11
N CYS A 257 -4.46 -0.13 2.06
CA CYS A 257 -3.46 -1.03 1.50
C CYS A 257 -2.22 -1.11 2.38
N ARG A 258 -1.45 -2.20 2.25
CA ARG A 258 -0.13 -2.30 2.83
C ARG A 258 0.89 -1.85 1.79
N VAL A 259 1.58 -0.75 2.08
CA VAL A 259 2.65 -0.20 1.24
C VAL A 259 3.98 -0.40 1.94
N PHE A 260 4.99 -0.84 1.22
CA PHE A 260 6.35 -0.94 1.74
C PHE A 260 7.38 -0.69 0.63
N ALA A 261 8.56 -0.24 1.03
CA ALA A 261 9.68 -0.07 0.13
C ALA A 261 10.74 -1.15 0.38
N ILE A 262 11.43 -1.54 -0.70
CA ILE A 262 12.65 -2.34 -0.69
C ILE A 262 13.77 -1.37 -1.08
N SER A 263 14.55 -0.94 -0.09
CA SER A 263 15.68 -0.03 -0.30
C SER A 263 16.94 -0.85 -0.57
N PRO A 264 17.80 -0.46 -1.53
CA PRO A 264 19.14 -1.04 -1.62
C PRO A 264 19.87 -0.86 -0.29
N GLY A 265 20.68 -1.84 0.08
CA GLY A 265 21.49 -1.82 1.28
C GLY A 265 22.61 -0.78 1.23
#